data_ec5e49e022e78e098a0af49f6050e7ea
#
_entry.id   ec5e49e022e78e098a0af49f6050e7ea
#
_cell.length_a   1.000
_cell.length_b   1.000
_cell.length_c   1.000
_cell.angle_alpha   90.00
_cell.angle_beta   90.00
_cell.angle_gamma   90.00
#
_symmetry.space_group_name_H-M   'P 1'
#
loop_
_entity.id
_entity.type
_entity.pdbx_description
1 polymer ?
#
loop_
_entity_poly.entity_id
_entity_poly.type
_entity_poly.pdbx_seq_one_letter_code
_entity_poly.pdbx_strand_id
1 'polypeptide(L)' 'MNINEEGLQIIKDFEGFSSSAYLCPANRWTIGYGSTWDKSRKPVTKDHPDVSEEEAEQLLMQEVYLSLIHI' A
#
# COMPACT_ATOMS: atom_id res chain seq x y z
N MET A 1 0.65 8.04 -17.93
CA MET A 1 0.27 6.62 -18.06
C MET A 1 -0.58 6.21 -16.87
N ASN A 2 -1.70 5.61 -17.15
CA ASN A 2 -2.61 5.15 -16.08
C ASN A 2 -2.47 3.65 -15.90
N ILE A 3 -2.46 3.21 -14.63
CA ILE A 3 -2.57 1.80 -14.34
C ILE A 3 -4.04 1.44 -14.51
N ASN A 4 -4.35 0.48 -15.38
CA ASN A 4 -5.72 0.05 -15.56
C ASN A 4 -6.16 -0.86 -14.42
N GLU A 5 -7.46 -1.14 -14.35
CA GLU A 5 -8.01 -1.95 -13.26
C GLU A 5 -7.43 -3.37 -13.24
N GLU A 6 -7.12 -3.93 -14.41
CA GLU A 6 -6.55 -5.27 -14.49
C GLU A 6 -5.16 -5.31 -13.86
N GLY A 7 -4.31 -4.32 -14.17
CA GLY A 7 -2.98 -4.24 -13.59
C GLY A 7 -3.04 -4.04 -12.09
N LEU A 8 -3.95 -3.18 -11.62
CA LEU A 8 -4.13 -2.94 -10.20
C LEU A 8 -4.62 -4.21 -9.50
N GLN A 9 -5.54 -4.94 -10.12
CA GLN A 9 -6.06 -6.18 -9.54
C GLN A 9 -4.96 -7.24 -9.38
N ILE A 10 -4.06 -7.34 -10.34
CA ILE A 10 -2.93 -8.26 -10.27
C ILE A 10 -2.04 -7.93 -9.07
N ILE A 11 -1.76 -6.65 -8.86
CA ILE A 11 -0.95 -6.22 -7.71
C ILE A 11 -1.67 -6.53 -6.40
N LYS A 12 -2.97 -6.27 -6.33
CA LYS A 12 -3.77 -6.55 -5.13
C LYS A 12 -3.79 -8.04 -4.81
N ASP A 13 -3.95 -8.88 -5.83
CA ASP A 13 -3.96 -10.33 -5.65
C ASP A 13 -2.60 -10.84 -5.17
N PHE A 14 -1.53 -10.28 -5.70
CA PHE A 14 -0.16 -10.67 -5.32
C PHE A 14 0.16 -10.27 -3.90
N GLU A 15 -0.15 -9.02 -3.53
CA GLU A 15 0.20 -8.48 -2.21
C GLU A 15 -0.76 -8.94 -1.11
N GLY A 16 -2.02 -9.18 -1.44
CA GLY A 16 -3.04 -9.47 -0.45
C GLY A 16 -3.44 -8.22 0.33
N PHE A 17 -4.55 -8.30 1.03
CA PHE A 17 -5.07 -7.16 1.79
C PHE A 17 -4.92 -7.40 3.29
N SER A 18 -4.45 -6.39 4.01
CA SER A 18 -4.45 -6.39 5.47
C SER A 18 -5.01 -5.07 5.98
N SER A 19 -6.08 -5.14 6.77
CA SER A 19 -6.67 -3.94 7.35
C SER A 19 -5.82 -3.34 8.46
N SER A 20 -4.96 -4.14 9.08
CA SER A 20 -4.11 -3.68 10.17
C SER A 20 -2.64 -3.81 9.81
N ALA A 21 -1.80 -3.03 10.49
CA ALA A 21 -0.35 -3.07 10.26
C ALA A 21 0.23 -4.42 10.70
N TYR A 22 1.15 -4.94 9.91
CA TYR A 22 1.87 -6.16 10.24
C TYR A 22 3.33 -5.99 9.86
N LEU A 23 4.18 -6.80 10.48
CA LEU A 23 5.62 -6.76 10.23
C LEU A 23 5.94 -7.70 9.08
N CYS A 24 6.42 -7.15 7.97
CA CYS A 24 6.78 -7.97 6.82
C CYS A 24 8.18 -8.59 6.99
N PRO A 25 8.54 -9.58 6.15
CA PRO A 25 9.87 -10.22 6.24
C PRO A 25 11.04 -9.26 6.11
N ALA A 26 10.84 -8.11 5.49
CA ALA A 26 11.87 -7.07 5.37
C ALA A 26 12.02 -6.24 6.64
N ASN A 27 11.36 -6.63 7.72
CA ASN A 27 11.38 -5.96 9.02
C ASN A 27 10.80 -4.54 8.96
N ARG A 28 9.77 -4.35 8.13
CA ARG A 28 9.06 -3.08 8.00
C ARG A 28 7.58 -3.27 8.30
N TRP A 29 6.99 -2.30 8.98
CA TRP A 29 5.56 -2.30 9.22
C TRP A 29 4.84 -1.96 7.92
N THR A 30 3.87 -2.78 7.58
CA THR A 30 3.18 -2.76 6.29
C THR A 30 1.68 -2.80 6.54
N ILE A 31 0.89 -2.15 5.70
CA ILE A 31 -0.56 -2.12 5.84
C ILE A 31 -1.22 -2.09 4.46
N GLY A 32 -2.46 -2.52 4.39
CA GLY A 32 -3.24 -2.52 3.17
C GLY A 32 -2.73 -3.54 2.16
N TYR A 33 -2.40 -3.09 0.98
CA TYR A 33 -1.86 -3.93 -0.10
C TYR A 33 -0.34 -3.85 -0.17
N GLY A 34 0.32 -3.98 0.97
CA GLY A 34 1.77 -3.95 1.01
C GLY A 34 2.37 -2.56 1.14
N SER A 35 1.60 -1.59 1.58
CA SER A 35 2.08 -0.22 1.72
C SER A 35 2.89 -0.04 2.98
N THR A 36 4.07 0.55 2.86
CA THR A 36 4.94 0.86 4.00
C THR A 36 4.86 2.33 4.41
N TRP A 37 4.11 3.13 3.67
CA TRP A 37 3.88 4.55 3.94
C TRP A 37 2.39 4.81 4.02
N ASP A 38 1.97 5.69 4.94
CA ASP A 38 0.58 6.09 5.04
C ASP A 38 0.26 7.23 4.07
N LYS A 39 -0.99 7.67 4.06
CA LYS A 39 -1.42 8.73 3.16
C LYS A 39 -0.80 10.09 3.51
N SER A 40 -0.27 10.23 4.71
CA SER A 40 0.46 11.43 5.14
C SER A 40 1.94 11.35 4.79
N ARG A 41 2.35 10.30 4.06
CA ARG A 41 3.73 10.05 3.65
C ARG A 41 4.67 9.83 4.83
N LYS A 42 4.14 9.29 5.90
CA LYS A 42 4.93 8.87 7.06
C LYS A 42 5.05 7.35 7.06
N PRO A 43 6.14 6.80 7.59
CA PRO A 43 6.25 5.34 7.68
C PRO A 43 5.12 4.74 8.51
N VAL A 44 4.61 3.62 8.06
CA VAL A 44 3.60 2.86 8.82
C VAL A 44 4.25 2.34 10.10
N THR A 45 3.51 2.40 11.21
CA THR A 45 3.97 1.89 12.51
C THR A 45 3.01 0.82 13.00
N LYS A 46 3.41 0.11 14.06
CA LYS A 46 2.56 -0.93 14.65
C LYS A 46 1.25 -0.36 15.20
N ASP A 47 1.23 0.93 15.51
CA ASP A 47 0.07 1.59 16.08
C ASP A 47 -0.80 2.27 15.01
N HIS A 48 -0.48 2.04 13.74
CA HIS A 48 -1.25 2.64 12.66
C HIS A 48 -2.70 2.18 12.72
N PRO A 49 -3.67 3.11 12.59
CA PRO A 49 -5.09 2.74 12.58
C PRO A 49 -5.41 1.80 11.42
N ASP A 50 -6.43 0.95 11.62
CA ASP A 50 -6.88 0.07 10.56
C ASP A 50 -7.35 0.87 9.35
N VAL A 51 -7.13 0.32 8.17
CA VAL A 51 -7.57 0.93 6.92
C VAL A 51 -8.64 0.06 6.27
N SER A 52 -9.54 0.71 5.53
CA SER A 52 -10.50 0.01 4.71
C SER A 52 -9.83 -0.40 3.39
N GLU A 53 -10.51 -1.27 2.65
CA GLU A 53 -10.02 -1.68 1.33
C GLU A 53 -9.86 -0.48 0.41
N GLU A 54 -10.79 0.47 0.47
CA GLU A 54 -10.72 1.69 -0.32
C GLU A 54 -9.50 2.53 0.03
N GLU A 55 -9.22 2.70 1.31
CA GLU A 55 -8.03 3.42 1.75
C GLU A 55 -6.76 2.69 1.33
N ALA A 56 -6.76 1.36 1.41
CA ALA A 56 -5.62 0.56 0.99
C ALA A 56 -5.34 0.73 -0.50
N GLU A 57 -6.39 0.83 -1.32
CA GLU A 57 -6.24 1.12 -2.74
C GLU A 57 -5.60 2.48 -2.98
N GLN A 58 -6.02 3.48 -2.22
CA GLN A 58 -5.45 4.82 -2.32
C GLN A 58 -3.96 4.82 -1.97
N LEU A 59 -3.58 4.09 -0.94
CA LEU A 59 -2.18 3.95 -0.56
C LEU A 59 -1.37 3.26 -1.65
N LEU A 60 -1.93 2.22 -2.24
CA LEU A 60 -1.29 1.50 -3.32
C LEU A 60 -1.06 2.42 -4.53
N MET A 61 -2.07 3.19 -4.90
CA MET A 61 -1.96 4.13 -6.01
C MET A 61 -0.94 5.22 -5.72
N GLN A 62 -0.87 5.69 -4.49
CA GLN A 62 0.11 6.69 -4.09
C GLN A 62 1.54 6.16 -4.30
N GLU A 63 1.82 4.94 -3.88
CA GLU A 63 3.15 4.35 -4.05
C GLU A 63 3.51 4.17 -5.51
N VAL A 64 2.57 3.70 -6.32
CA VAL A 64 2.79 3.53 -7.76
C VAL A 64 3.07 4.88 -8.42
N TYR A 65 2.29 5.89 -8.07
CA TYR A 65 2.48 7.23 -8.60
C TYR A 65 3.86 7.79 -8.27
N LEU A 66 4.27 7.67 -7.02
CA LEU A 66 5.58 8.15 -6.59
C LEU A 66 6.70 7.40 -7.30
N SER A 67 6.53 6.10 -7.52
CA SER A 67 7.50 5.31 -8.24
C SER A 67 7.67 5.79 -9.68
N LEU A 68 6.57 6.19 -10.32
CA LEU A 68 6.59 6.66 -11.70
C LEU A 68 7.30 8.01 -11.86
N ILE A 69 7.17 8.89 -10.88
CA ILE A 69 7.76 10.24 -10.98
C ILE A 69 9.20 10.29 -10.52
N HIS A 70 9.72 9.22 -9.94
CA HIS A 70 11.11 9.14 -9.48
C HIS A 70 12.05 8.51 -10.49
N ILE A 71 11.60 8.26 -11.66
CA ILE A 71 12.43 7.66 -12.71
C ILE A 71 13.34 8.69 -13.36
#